data_fd595d33859e71960d423fa8c2443f19
#
_entry.id   fd595d33859e71960d423fa8c2443f19
#
_cell.length_a   1.000
_cell.length_b   1.000
_cell.length_c   1.000
_cell.angle_alpha   90.00
_cell.angle_beta   90.00
_cell.angle_gamma   90.00
#
_symmetry.space_group_name_H-M   'P 1'
#
loop_
_entity.id
_entity.type
_entity.pdbx_description
1 polymer ?
#
loop_
_entity_poly.entity_id
_entity_poly.type
_entity_poly.pdbx_seq_one_letter_code
_entity_poly.pdbx_strand_id
1 'polypeptide(L)'
;MLFRSLRKVAPLEQAIRDADGWLTGIRRDQTTQRARAPKLVLDASRGVVKVQPLVDWSERDCWRYIHRNGVPYNELHDRGFPSIGCTPCTRTVGSDEDARAGRWAGSGKTECGLHVA
;
A
#
# COMPACT_ATOMS: atom_id res chain seq x y z
N MET A 1 5.66 -18.01 -1.28
CA MET A 1 4.90 -17.75 -2.52
C MET A 1 3.42 -18.15 -2.40
N LEU A 2 3.13 -19.37 -1.99
CA LEU A 2 1.75 -19.86 -1.86
C LEU A 2 0.87 -19.03 -0.93
N PHE A 3 1.40 -18.63 0.22
CA PHE A 3 0.68 -17.81 1.21
C PHE A 3 0.16 -16.49 0.64
N ARG A 4 1.01 -15.76 -0.10
CA ARG A 4 0.64 -14.49 -0.72
C ARG A 4 -0.42 -14.67 -1.80
N SER A 5 -0.26 -15.67 -2.65
CA SER A 5 -1.22 -15.96 -3.72
C SER A 5 -2.60 -16.30 -3.14
N LEU A 6 -2.64 -17.20 -2.16
CA LEU A 6 -3.90 -17.67 -1.58
C LEU A 6 -4.58 -16.64 -0.67
N ARG A 7 -3.81 -15.87 0.08
CA ARG A 7 -4.38 -14.97 1.11
C ARG A 7 -4.52 -13.52 0.70
N LYS A 8 -3.87 -13.10 -0.38
CA LYS A 8 -3.93 -11.70 -0.83
C LYS A 8 -4.36 -11.58 -2.29
N VAL A 9 -3.65 -12.22 -3.20
CA VAL A 9 -3.89 -12.04 -4.64
C VAL A 9 -5.21 -12.64 -5.07
N ALA A 10 -5.46 -13.91 -4.76
CA ALA A 10 -6.69 -14.58 -5.15
C ALA A 10 -7.96 -13.94 -4.55
N PRO A 11 -8.00 -13.57 -3.25
CA PRO A 11 -9.13 -12.82 -2.71
C PRO A 11 -9.36 -11.46 -3.36
N LEU A 12 -8.28 -10.73 -3.70
CA LEU A 12 -8.39 -9.48 -4.42
C LEU A 12 -8.99 -9.69 -5.80
N GLU A 13 -8.48 -10.64 -6.57
CA GLU A 13 -8.98 -10.96 -7.89
C GLU A 13 -10.46 -11.37 -7.87
N GLN A 14 -10.85 -12.12 -6.86
CA GLN A 14 -12.26 -12.48 -6.67
C GLN A 14 -13.11 -11.25 -6.35
N ALA A 15 -12.64 -10.38 -5.46
CA ALA A 15 -13.38 -9.19 -5.03
C ALA A 15 -13.61 -8.17 -6.15
N ILE A 16 -12.66 -8.05 -7.08
CA ILE A 16 -12.75 -7.08 -8.18
C ILE A 16 -13.26 -7.66 -9.49
N ARG A 17 -13.60 -8.94 -9.53
CA ARG A 17 -14.00 -9.64 -10.77
C ARG A 17 -15.15 -8.95 -11.50
N ASP A 18 -16.15 -8.49 -10.76
CA ASP A 18 -17.34 -7.87 -11.29
C ASP A 18 -17.33 -6.34 -11.15
N ALA A 19 -16.19 -5.77 -10.79
CA ALA A 19 -16.02 -4.32 -10.65
C ALA A 19 -15.50 -3.70 -11.95
N ASP A 20 -15.98 -2.50 -12.27
CA ASP A 20 -15.46 -1.72 -13.40
C ASP A 20 -14.10 -1.10 -13.09
N GLY A 21 -13.82 -0.89 -11.83
CA GLY A 21 -12.56 -0.34 -11.36
C GLY A 21 -12.34 -0.55 -9.86
N TRP A 22 -11.15 -0.22 -9.39
CA TRP A 22 -10.82 -0.28 -7.98
C TRP A 22 -9.95 0.90 -7.54
N LEU A 23 -10.17 1.34 -6.32
CA LEU A 23 -9.45 2.44 -5.71
C LEU A 23 -8.32 1.91 -4.84
N THR A 24 -7.14 2.49 -4.95
CA THR A 24 -6.00 2.14 -4.12
C THR A 24 -5.37 3.37 -3.47
N GLY A 25 -4.79 3.19 -2.31
CA GLY A 25 -4.12 4.26 -1.56
C GLY A 25 -2.63 4.41 -1.88
N ILE A 26 -2.20 4.01 -3.08
CA ILE A 26 -0.80 4.17 -3.49
C ILE A 26 -0.43 5.65 -3.56
N ARG A 27 0.75 5.98 -3.04
CA ARG A 27 1.38 7.30 -3.17
C ARG A 27 2.76 7.17 -3.79
N ARG A 28 3.16 8.18 -4.56
CA ARG A 28 4.49 8.23 -5.18
C ARG A 28 5.64 8.34 -4.18
N ASP A 29 5.38 8.92 -3.01
CA ASP A 29 6.39 9.10 -1.96
C ASP A 29 6.72 7.84 -1.17
N GLN A 30 6.00 6.74 -1.38
CA GLN A 30 6.16 5.53 -0.59
C GLN A 30 7.39 4.71 -0.97
N THR A 31 7.68 4.59 -2.26
CA THR A 31 8.84 3.85 -2.78
C THR A 31 9.32 4.44 -4.10
N THR A 32 10.58 4.15 -4.48
CA THR A 32 11.11 4.48 -5.80
C THR A 32 10.32 3.85 -6.94
N GLN A 33 9.84 2.64 -6.74
CA GLN A 33 9.01 1.93 -7.73
C GLN A 33 7.67 2.64 -7.97
N ARG A 34 7.13 3.31 -6.96
CA ARG A 34 5.87 4.05 -7.05
C ARG A 34 6.04 5.50 -7.49
N ALA A 35 7.27 6.00 -7.59
CA ALA A 35 7.55 7.40 -7.88
C ALA A 35 6.89 7.93 -9.17
N ARG A 36 6.59 7.05 -10.11
CA ARG A 36 5.94 7.38 -11.39
C ARG A 36 4.54 6.78 -11.52
N ALA A 37 3.93 6.34 -10.42
CA ALA A 37 2.59 5.77 -10.45
C ALA A 37 1.59 6.78 -11.04
N PRO A 38 0.76 6.38 -12.03
CA PRO A 38 -0.26 7.25 -12.59
C PRO A 38 -1.48 7.36 -11.67
N LYS A 39 -2.29 8.40 -11.86
CA LYS A 39 -3.59 8.50 -11.14
C LYS A 39 -4.59 7.46 -11.60
N LEU A 40 -4.56 7.14 -12.88
CA LEU A 40 -5.50 6.22 -13.51
C LEU A 40 -4.72 5.32 -14.47
N VAL A 41 -4.97 4.03 -14.40
CA VAL A 41 -4.34 3.05 -15.28
C VAL A 41 -5.27 1.87 -15.51
N LEU A 42 -5.26 1.33 -16.72
CA LEU A 42 -5.90 0.06 -17.02
C LEU A 42 -5.02 -1.08 -16.48
N ASP A 43 -5.54 -1.81 -15.50
CA ASP A 43 -4.93 -3.06 -15.05
C ASP A 43 -5.30 -4.14 -16.06
N ALA A 44 -4.46 -4.31 -17.08
CA ALA A 44 -4.73 -5.23 -18.18
C ALA A 44 -4.80 -6.69 -17.72
N SER A 45 -4.06 -7.04 -16.64
CA SER A 45 -4.07 -8.39 -16.09
C SER A 45 -5.41 -8.78 -15.46
N ARG A 46 -6.14 -7.78 -14.95
CA ARG A 46 -7.43 -7.95 -14.28
C ARG A 46 -8.61 -7.39 -15.08
N GLY A 47 -8.34 -6.67 -16.17
CA GLY A 47 -9.39 -6.07 -17.01
C GLY A 47 -10.18 -4.95 -16.32
N VAL A 48 -9.61 -4.28 -15.32
CA VAL A 48 -10.27 -3.22 -14.56
C VAL A 48 -9.48 -1.93 -14.58
N VAL A 49 -10.16 -0.81 -14.40
CA VAL A 49 -9.52 0.49 -14.24
C VAL A 49 -9.06 0.64 -12.78
N LYS A 50 -7.78 0.91 -12.59
CA LYS A 50 -7.19 1.16 -11.28
C LYS A 50 -7.06 2.66 -11.06
N VAL A 51 -7.66 3.18 -10.00
CA VAL A 51 -7.66 4.60 -9.65
C VAL A 51 -6.84 4.82 -8.40
N GLN A 52 -5.92 5.76 -8.45
CA GLN A 52 -4.98 6.06 -7.39
C GLN A 52 -5.10 7.53 -6.98
N PRO A 53 -6.17 7.90 -6.26
CA PRO A 53 -6.47 9.32 -6.00
C PRO A 53 -5.46 10.01 -5.10
N LEU A 54 -4.72 9.27 -4.28
CA LEU A 54 -3.72 9.80 -3.34
C LEU A 54 -2.31 9.88 -3.92
N VAL A 55 -2.14 9.58 -5.20
CA VAL A 55 -0.81 9.39 -5.79
C VAL A 55 0.12 10.59 -5.61
N ASP A 56 -0.40 11.82 -5.65
CA ASP A 56 0.35 13.07 -5.46
C ASP A 56 0.43 13.54 -4.01
N TRP A 57 -0.20 12.82 -3.09
CA TRP A 57 -0.19 13.20 -1.68
C TRP A 57 1.11 12.76 -1.00
N SER A 58 1.63 13.59 -0.12
CA SER A 58 2.69 13.20 0.81
C SER A 58 2.10 12.46 2.00
N GLU A 59 2.95 11.74 2.75
CA GLU A 59 2.55 11.15 4.04
C GLU A 59 2.00 12.22 4.99
N ARG A 60 2.64 13.39 5.00
CA ARG A 60 2.19 14.54 5.79
C ARG A 60 0.80 15.01 5.41
N ASP A 61 0.47 15.05 4.11
CA ASP A 61 -0.86 15.42 3.64
C ASP A 61 -1.92 14.42 4.11
N CYS A 62 -1.60 13.13 4.07
CA CYS A 62 -2.47 12.07 4.58
C CYS A 62 -2.76 12.23 6.07
N TRP A 63 -1.73 12.41 6.88
CA TRP A 63 -1.89 12.60 8.32
C TRP A 63 -2.64 13.88 8.67
N ARG A 64 -2.37 14.95 7.95
CA ARG A 64 -3.13 16.20 8.10
C ARG A 64 -4.62 16.01 7.82
N TYR A 65 -4.95 15.29 6.76
CA TYR A 65 -6.33 14.97 6.42
C TYR A 65 -6.99 14.08 7.48
N ILE A 66 -6.31 13.03 7.91
CA ILE A 66 -6.80 12.11 8.95
C ILE A 66 -7.15 12.87 10.22
N HIS A 67 -6.25 13.70 10.74
CA HIS A 67 -6.46 14.46 11.97
C HIS A 67 -7.54 15.52 11.81
N ARG A 68 -7.53 16.23 10.69
CA ARG A 68 -8.51 17.31 10.42
C ARG A 68 -9.93 16.78 10.31
N ASN A 69 -10.12 15.59 9.76
CA ASN A 69 -11.43 15.01 9.49
C ASN A 69 -11.82 13.87 10.44
N GLY A 70 -11.02 13.58 11.46
CA GLY A 70 -11.29 12.51 12.42
C GLY A 70 -11.36 11.13 11.77
N VAL A 71 -10.56 10.86 10.73
CA VAL A 71 -10.58 9.59 10.02
C VAL A 71 -9.99 8.49 10.90
N PRO A 72 -10.69 7.37 11.11
CA PRO A 72 -10.14 6.24 11.84
C PRO A 72 -8.88 5.68 11.16
N TYR A 73 -7.88 5.33 11.96
CA TYR A 73 -6.66 4.69 11.47
C TYR A 73 -6.20 3.60 12.44
N ASN A 74 -5.33 2.71 11.95
CA ASN A 74 -4.80 1.63 12.77
C ASN A 74 -3.90 2.18 13.87
N GLU A 75 -4.21 1.86 15.13
CA GLU A 75 -3.46 2.32 16.30
C GLU A 75 -1.98 1.89 16.32
N LEU A 76 -1.61 0.87 15.54
CA LEU A 76 -0.21 0.46 15.40
C LEU A 76 0.68 1.57 14.85
N HIS A 77 0.12 2.53 14.10
CA HIS A 77 0.85 3.71 13.66
C HIS A 77 1.37 4.52 14.86
N ASP A 78 0.61 4.60 15.95
CA ASP A 78 1.03 5.28 17.17
C ASP A 78 2.05 4.48 17.98
N ARG A 79 2.25 3.21 17.63
CA ARG A 79 3.18 2.29 18.30
C ARG A 79 4.48 2.04 17.53
N GLY A 80 4.82 2.90 16.58
CA GLY A 80 6.06 2.82 15.80
C GLY A 80 6.01 1.95 14.56
N PHE A 81 4.82 1.69 14.02
CA PHE A 81 4.62 0.99 12.75
C PHE A 81 4.11 1.97 11.68
N PRO A 82 4.97 2.72 11.00
CA PRO A 82 4.53 3.67 9.97
C PRO A 82 4.01 2.98 8.70
N SER A 83 4.42 1.74 8.46
CA SER A 83 3.92 0.90 7.37
C SER A 83 3.62 -0.49 7.90
N ILE A 84 2.39 -0.95 7.69
CA ILE A 84 1.87 -2.18 8.29
C ILE A 84 1.61 -3.22 7.20
N GLY A 85 2.07 -4.42 7.43
CA GLY A 85 1.85 -5.59 6.57
C GLY A 85 1.54 -6.84 7.39
N CYS A 86 1.93 -8.00 6.87
CA CYS A 86 1.78 -9.25 7.59
C CYS A 86 2.64 -9.26 8.85
N THR A 87 2.14 -9.80 9.94
CA THR A 87 2.84 -9.87 11.24
C THR A 87 4.28 -10.38 11.13
N PRO A 88 4.56 -11.51 10.45
CA PRO A 88 5.93 -12.03 10.37
C PRO A 88 6.85 -11.17 9.48
N CYS A 89 6.30 -10.25 8.69
CA CYS A 89 7.04 -9.44 7.72
C CYS A 89 7.05 -7.94 8.08
N THR A 90 6.68 -7.58 9.29
CA THR A 90 6.56 -6.17 9.71
C THR A 90 7.20 -5.99 11.09
N ARG A 91 8.05 -4.97 11.21
CA ARG A 91 8.63 -4.52 12.50
C ARG A 91 8.45 -3.01 12.67
N THR A 92 8.69 -2.54 13.87
CA THR A 92 8.81 -1.11 14.15
C THR A 92 10.03 -0.53 13.44
N VAL A 93 10.03 0.77 13.21
CA VAL A 93 11.17 1.51 12.65
C VAL A 93 11.56 2.63 13.60
N GLY A 94 12.86 2.96 13.62
CA GLY A 94 13.36 4.13 14.33
C GLY A 94 13.08 5.42 13.58
N SER A 95 13.28 6.54 14.26
CA SER A 95 13.06 7.89 13.69
C SER A 95 13.94 8.19 12.47
N ASP A 96 15.10 7.53 12.40
CA ASP A 96 16.09 7.75 11.33
C ASP A 96 15.98 6.76 10.17
N GLU A 97 15.01 5.85 10.23
CA GLU A 97 14.78 4.85 9.21
C GLU A 97 13.66 5.28 8.26
N ASP A 98 13.72 4.78 7.02
CA ASP A 98 12.63 4.92 6.08
C ASP A 98 11.33 4.30 6.63
N ALA A 99 10.19 4.93 6.37
CA ALA A 99 8.89 4.49 6.86
C ALA A 99 8.55 3.04 6.48
N ARG A 100 9.11 2.51 5.42
CA ARG A 100 8.92 1.13 4.96
C ARG A 100 10.07 0.19 5.33
N ALA A 101 11.10 0.66 6.03
CA ALA A 101 12.23 -0.16 6.47
C ALA A 101 11.81 -1.36 7.33
N GLY A 102 10.67 -1.27 8.02
CA GLY A 102 10.09 -2.35 8.79
C GLY A 102 9.38 -3.43 7.96
N ARG A 103 9.21 -3.22 6.65
CA ARG A 103 8.54 -4.17 5.74
C ARG A 103 9.59 -5.11 5.14
N TRP A 104 9.36 -6.44 5.32
CA TRP A 104 10.26 -7.48 4.80
C TRP A 104 11.74 -7.25 5.11
N ALA A 105 12.03 -6.75 6.30
CA ALA A 105 13.39 -6.49 6.74
C ALA A 105 14.30 -7.71 6.53
N GLY A 106 15.46 -7.49 5.89
CA GLY A 106 16.41 -8.54 5.56
C GLY A 106 16.10 -9.37 4.31
N SER A 107 14.99 -9.14 3.63
CA SER A 107 14.59 -9.93 2.46
C SER A 107 14.81 -9.24 1.10
N GLY A 108 15.13 -7.95 1.09
CA GLY A 108 15.28 -7.16 -0.13
C GLY A 108 13.97 -6.86 -0.87
N LYS A 109 12.83 -7.30 -0.37
CA LYS A 109 11.53 -7.01 -0.94
C LYS A 109 11.07 -5.59 -0.60
N THR A 110 10.36 -4.97 -1.53
CA THR A 110 9.74 -3.64 -1.36
C THR A 110 8.23 -3.64 -1.60
N GLU A 111 7.71 -4.68 -2.26
CA GLU A 111 6.30 -4.81 -2.61
C GLU A 111 5.79 -6.24 -2.40
N CYS A 112 4.50 -6.35 -2.04
CA CYS A 112 3.88 -7.67 -1.84
C CYS A 112 3.31 -8.30 -3.13
N GLY A 113 3.31 -7.55 -4.24
CA GLY A 113 2.81 -8.03 -5.53
C GLY A 113 1.32 -7.82 -5.79
N LEU A 114 0.60 -7.12 -4.90
CA LEU A 114 -0.79 -6.71 -5.16
C LEU A 114 -0.87 -5.61 -6.23
N HIS A 115 0.14 -4.78 -6.30
CA HIS A 115 0.22 -3.62 -7.17
C HIS A 115 1.23 -3.83 -8.30
N VAL A 116 1.14 -4.97 -8.95
CA VAL A 116 1.89 -5.19 -10.21
C VAL A 116 1.23 -4.38 -11.31
N ALA A 117 2.07 -3.69 -12.04
CA ALA A 117 1.61 -2.91 -13.19
C ALA A 117 1.27 -3.86 -14.35
#